data_899dfb536cdc81d0550dc92e183e4d0f
#
_entry.id   899dfb536cdc81d0550dc92e183e4d0f
#
_cell.length_a   1.000
_cell.length_b   1.000
_cell.length_c   1.000
_cell.angle_alpha   90.00
_cell.angle_beta   90.00
_cell.angle_gamma   90.00
#
_symmetry.space_group_name_H-M   'P 1'
#
loop_
_entity.id
_entity.type
_entity.pdbx_description
1 polymer ?
#
loop_
_entity_poly.entity_id
_entity_poly.type
_entity_poly.pdbx_seq_one_letter_code
_entity_poly.pdbx_strand_id
1 'polypeptide(L)'
;MTNKNYTKIVLNSLPEREMEIVGQIAAERMSELRGKALQKVKEGAEIDGFRKGNAPDSLVAQKVGEMRLLEEAAEIALSEEYPNILEEHNIDAIGRPEISITKIGVGSPLEFKIKTALMPDVKLADYKKIAESEKILKDKASATTVPEVSEKEVDDVVLTVRRNMAHQLAHAATGLGEHEHNHAEIKDEDLPPLDENFLKMLGDFKDVDDFKNKIRQNIAAEKLLKEKDKRRAEILEKIIKDSKIEMPKIIVEGEMEKMLAQFKDDLAQNGVGYDDYLKHIKKTEDDLKKEWQPIAEKRGKSQIILNTIAKEQNIAAGEDEVKKEMENILSHHKEADRFRVRMFVETFLTNELVFQFLEK
;
A
#
# COMPACT_ATOMS: atom_id res chain seq x y z
N MET A 1 -14.39 -25.62 -31.00
CA MET A 1 -14.95 -24.26 -31.10
C MET A 1 -15.69 -24.01 -29.80
N THR A 2 -15.14 -23.26 -28.89
CA THR A 2 -15.80 -22.84 -27.66
C THR A 2 -17.01 -22.00 -28.04
N ASN A 3 -18.19 -22.42 -27.61
CA ASN A 3 -19.43 -21.68 -27.87
C ASN A 3 -19.34 -20.36 -27.10
N LYS A 4 -19.03 -19.26 -27.80
CA LYS A 4 -18.86 -17.96 -27.18
C LYS A 4 -20.23 -17.41 -26.77
N ASN A 5 -20.37 -17.10 -25.50
CA ASN A 5 -21.63 -16.54 -24.95
C ASN A 5 -21.74 -15.02 -25.16
N TYR A 6 -20.67 -14.39 -25.68
CA TYR A 6 -20.61 -12.95 -25.94
C TYR A 6 -20.32 -12.66 -27.43
N THR A 7 -20.78 -11.49 -27.87
CA THR A 7 -20.67 -11.03 -29.26
C THR A 7 -20.45 -9.53 -29.32
N LYS A 8 -20.06 -9.04 -30.49
CA LYS A 8 -19.90 -7.60 -30.78
C LYS A 8 -18.94 -6.89 -29.81
N ILE A 9 -17.84 -7.55 -29.45
CA ILE A 9 -16.84 -6.93 -28.61
C ILE A 9 -16.14 -5.82 -29.38
N VAL A 10 -16.15 -4.62 -28.81
CA VAL A 10 -15.45 -3.43 -29.30
C VAL A 10 -14.55 -2.94 -28.18
N LEU A 11 -13.27 -2.72 -28.49
CA LEU A 11 -12.26 -2.25 -27.56
C LEU A 11 -11.89 -0.81 -27.88
N ASN A 12 -12.11 0.08 -26.95
CA ASN A 12 -11.78 1.49 -27.07
C ASN A 12 -10.68 1.84 -26.06
N SER A 13 -9.52 2.25 -26.53
CA SER A 13 -8.45 2.77 -25.66
C SER A 13 -8.85 4.14 -25.11
N LEU A 14 -8.74 4.31 -23.81
CA LEU A 14 -8.97 5.54 -23.10
C LEU A 14 -7.65 6.14 -22.56
N PRO A 15 -7.62 7.42 -22.19
CA PRO A 15 -6.49 8.02 -21.50
C PRO A 15 -6.13 7.25 -20.20
N GLU A 16 -4.96 7.55 -19.63
CA GLU A 16 -4.52 6.99 -18.33
C GLU A 16 -4.46 5.45 -18.27
N ARG A 17 -4.15 4.82 -19.41
CA ARG A 17 -4.06 3.34 -19.54
C ARG A 17 -5.34 2.63 -19.14
N GLU A 18 -6.46 3.21 -19.52
CA GLU A 18 -7.78 2.57 -19.38
C GLU A 18 -8.27 2.03 -20.72
N MET A 19 -9.16 1.06 -20.65
CA MET A 19 -9.84 0.48 -21.79
C MET A 19 -11.34 0.34 -21.53
N GLU A 20 -12.15 0.79 -22.47
CA GLU A 20 -13.57 0.49 -22.49
C GLU A 20 -13.83 -0.72 -23.39
N ILE A 21 -14.46 -1.73 -22.82
CA ILE A 21 -14.91 -2.95 -23.52
C ILE A 21 -16.42 -2.83 -23.65
N VAL A 22 -16.91 -2.72 -24.86
CA VAL A 22 -18.36 -2.71 -25.17
C VAL A 22 -18.71 -4.05 -25.79
N GLY A 23 -19.80 -4.65 -25.36
CA GLY A 23 -20.19 -5.96 -25.87
C GLY A 23 -21.63 -6.34 -25.58
N GLN A 24 -22.01 -7.52 -26.04
CA GLN A 24 -23.29 -8.14 -25.81
C GLN A 24 -23.13 -9.57 -25.31
N ILE A 25 -23.95 -9.98 -24.34
CA ILE A 25 -24.12 -11.39 -23.96
C ILE A 25 -25.39 -11.90 -24.56
N ALA A 26 -25.35 -13.10 -25.17
CA ALA A 26 -26.50 -13.68 -25.90
C ALA A 26 -27.72 -13.86 -24.99
N ALA A 27 -28.92 -13.68 -25.58
CA ALA A 27 -30.19 -13.83 -24.86
C ALA A 27 -30.38 -15.24 -24.29
N GLU A 28 -29.90 -16.26 -25.00
CA GLU A 28 -29.92 -17.65 -24.56
C GLU A 28 -29.12 -17.83 -23.25
N ARG A 29 -27.94 -17.24 -23.19
CA ARG A 29 -27.09 -17.28 -21.97
C ARG A 29 -27.74 -16.57 -20.80
N MET A 30 -28.36 -15.42 -21.04
CA MET A 30 -29.13 -14.68 -20.02
C MET A 30 -30.30 -15.52 -19.48
N SER A 31 -31.01 -16.25 -20.35
CA SER A 31 -32.09 -17.15 -19.97
C SER A 31 -31.63 -18.32 -19.11
N GLU A 32 -30.48 -18.94 -19.43
CA GLU A 32 -29.86 -19.98 -18.64
C GLU A 32 -29.48 -19.49 -17.24
N LEU A 33 -28.84 -18.32 -17.19
CA LEU A 33 -28.34 -17.74 -15.95
C LEU A 33 -29.45 -17.19 -15.06
N ARG A 34 -30.65 -16.88 -15.60
CA ARG A 34 -31.81 -16.51 -14.81
C ARG A 34 -32.17 -17.57 -13.75
N GLY A 35 -32.03 -18.86 -14.09
CA GLY A 35 -32.21 -19.93 -13.11
C GLY A 35 -31.22 -19.89 -11.96
N LYS A 36 -29.94 -19.68 -12.24
CA LYS A 36 -28.90 -19.51 -11.23
C LYS A 36 -29.14 -18.26 -10.37
N ALA A 37 -29.51 -17.15 -11.02
CA ALA A 37 -29.85 -15.90 -10.35
C ALA A 37 -31.01 -16.06 -9.36
N LEU A 38 -32.05 -16.81 -9.74
CA LEU A 38 -33.18 -17.08 -8.87
C LEU A 38 -32.75 -17.86 -7.63
N GLN A 39 -31.87 -18.87 -7.76
CA GLN A 39 -31.35 -19.62 -6.62
C GLN A 39 -30.54 -18.71 -5.69
N LYS A 40 -29.64 -17.90 -6.23
CA LYS A 40 -28.82 -16.98 -5.45
C LYS A 40 -29.67 -15.95 -4.70
N VAL A 41 -30.64 -15.35 -5.36
CA VAL A 41 -31.57 -14.40 -4.73
C VAL A 41 -32.43 -15.06 -3.66
N LYS A 42 -32.87 -16.30 -3.88
CA LYS A 42 -33.67 -17.10 -2.93
C LYS A 42 -32.96 -17.31 -1.60
N GLU A 43 -31.62 -17.50 -1.59
CA GLU A 43 -30.84 -17.67 -0.38
C GLU A 43 -30.90 -16.43 0.54
N GLY A 44 -30.98 -15.23 -0.04
CA GLY A 44 -31.06 -13.96 0.69
C GLY A 44 -32.46 -13.41 0.92
N ALA A 45 -33.47 -13.90 0.16
CA ALA A 45 -34.81 -13.34 0.18
C ALA A 45 -35.59 -13.72 1.45
N GLU A 46 -36.25 -12.71 2.04
CA GLU A 46 -37.22 -12.90 3.13
C GLU A 46 -38.63 -12.94 2.56
N ILE A 47 -39.26 -14.10 2.67
CA ILE A 47 -40.65 -14.36 2.21
C ILE A 47 -41.50 -14.72 3.42
N ASP A 48 -42.59 -13.99 3.62
CA ASP A 48 -43.48 -14.20 4.76
C ASP A 48 -44.01 -15.64 4.78
N GLY A 49 -43.90 -16.32 5.93
CA GLY A 49 -44.27 -17.71 6.10
C GLY A 49 -43.24 -18.75 5.69
N PHE A 50 -42.09 -18.36 5.19
CA PHE A 50 -41.01 -19.26 4.79
C PHE A 50 -39.69 -18.92 5.45
N ARG A 51 -38.90 -19.94 5.81
CA ARG A 51 -37.52 -19.78 6.20
C ARG A 51 -36.68 -19.39 4.98
N LYS A 52 -35.65 -18.53 5.17
CA LYS A 52 -34.69 -18.15 4.10
C LYS A 52 -34.23 -19.36 3.30
N GLY A 53 -34.25 -19.27 2.00
CA GLY A 53 -33.85 -20.32 1.07
C GLY A 53 -34.90 -21.40 0.78
N ASN A 54 -36.02 -21.47 1.52
CA ASN A 54 -37.01 -22.54 1.37
C ASN A 54 -38.34 -22.13 0.72
N ALA A 55 -38.49 -20.88 0.32
CA ALA A 55 -39.69 -20.44 -0.39
C ALA A 55 -39.75 -21.04 -1.80
N PRO A 56 -40.96 -21.31 -2.34
CA PRO A 56 -41.13 -21.75 -3.71
C PRO A 56 -40.61 -20.69 -4.72
N ASP A 57 -39.95 -21.13 -5.79
CA ASP A 57 -39.30 -20.29 -6.79
C ASP A 57 -40.26 -19.26 -7.41
N SER A 58 -41.51 -19.65 -7.62
CA SER A 58 -42.56 -18.76 -8.16
C SER A 58 -42.89 -17.58 -7.23
N LEU A 59 -42.92 -17.82 -5.91
CA LEU A 59 -43.15 -16.76 -4.93
C LEU A 59 -41.93 -15.83 -4.78
N VAL A 60 -40.74 -16.39 -4.84
CA VAL A 60 -39.51 -15.59 -4.84
C VAL A 60 -39.47 -14.70 -6.07
N ALA A 61 -39.67 -15.25 -7.27
CA ALA A 61 -39.71 -14.50 -8.53
C ALA A 61 -40.76 -13.40 -8.53
N GLN A 62 -41.95 -13.67 -8.00
CA GLN A 62 -43.04 -12.70 -7.90
C GLN A 62 -42.69 -11.54 -6.92
N LYS A 63 -42.13 -11.87 -5.76
CA LYS A 63 -41.77 -10.86 -4.73
C LYS A 63 -40.57 -10.01 -5.14
N VAL A 64 -39.55 -10.62 -5.70
CA VAL A 64 -38.31 -9.95 -6.10
C VAL A 64 -38.49 -9.13 -7.41
N GLY A 65 -39.29 -9.64 -8.31
CA GLY A 65 -39.54 -9.04 -9.62
C GLY A 65 -38.52 -9.46 -10.68
N GLU A 66 -38.98 -9.48 -11.93
CA GLU A 66 -38.19 -9.98 -13.06
C GLU A 66 -36.94 -9.14 -13.34
N MET A 67 -37.02 -7.83 -13.15
CA MET A 67 -35.86 -6.94 -13.39
C MET A 67 -34.72 -7.27 -12.45
N ARG A 68 -34.98 -7.48 -11.16
CA ARG A 68 -33.94 -7.85 -10.17
C ARG A 68 -33.28 -9.19 -10.49
N LEU A 69 -34.07 -10.16 -11.00
CA LEU A 69 -33.52 -11.44 -11.44
C LEU A 69 -32.65 -11.30 -12.68
N LEU A 70 -32.99 -10.41 -13.59
CA LEU A 70 -32.18 -10.11 -14.77
C LEU A 70 -30.89 -9.39 -14.40
N GLU A 71 -30.93 -8.43 -13.46
CA GLU A 71 -29.74 -7.77 -12.93
C GLU A 71 -28.77 -8.78 -12.31
N GLU A 72 -29.28 -9.68 -11.47
CA GLU A 72 -28.46 -10.74 -10.85
C GLU A 72 -27.89 -11.70 -11.91
N ALA A 73 -28.68 -12.07 -12.92
CA ALA A 73 -28.22 -12.88 -14.04
C ALA A 73 -27.12 -12.17 -14.84
N ALA A 74 -27.23 -10.86 -15.01
CA ALA A 74 -26.21 -10.05 -15.68
C ALA A 74 -24.91 -9.97 -14.88
N GLU A 75 -24.97 -9.84 -13.54
CA GLU A 75 -23.80 -9.88 -12.68
C GLU A 75 -23.07 -11.23 -12.81
N ILE A 76 -23.83 -12.33 -12.77
CA ILE A 76 -23.25 -13.69 -12.94
C ILE A 76 -22.62 -13.82 -14.33
N ALA A 77 -23.35 -13.39 -15.38
CA ALA A 77 -22.88 -13.48 -16.77
C ALA A 77 -21.58 -12.71 -16.98
N LEU A 78 -21.52 -11.46 -16.51
CA LEU A 78 -20.33 -10.61 -16.64
C LEU A 78 -19.16 -11.12 -15.81
N SER A 79 -19.41 -11.67 -14.62
CA SER A 79 -18.38 -12.30 -13.79
C SER A 79 -17.76 -13.54 -14.44
N GLU A 80 -18.57 -14.34 -15.16
CA GLU A 80 -18.09 -15.53 -15.85
C GLU A 80 -17.39 -15.17 -17.19
N GLU A 81 -17.88 -14.17 -17.94
CA GLU A 81 -17.39 -13.88 -19.29
C GLU A 81 -16.29 -12.82 -19.35
N TYR A 82 -16.18 -11.94 -18.37
CA TYR A 82 -15.14 -10.92 -18.35
C TYR A 82 -13.71 -11.49 -18.40
N PRO A 83 -13.34 -12.52 -17.61
CA PRO A 83 -12.02 -13.16 -17.72
C PRO A 83 -11.79 -13.77 -19.13
N ASN A 84 -12.82 -14.38 -19.73
CA ASN A 84 -12.72 -14.97 -21.07
C ASN A 84 -12.47 -13.90 -22.14
N ILE A 85 -13.11 -12.73 -22.02
CA ILE A 85 -12.90 -11.58 -22.92
C ILE A 85 -11.48 -11.06 -22.79
N LEU A 86 -10.96 -10.92 -21.55
CA LEU A 86 -9.60 -10.47 -21.31
C LEU A 86 -8.57 -11.43 -21.94
N GLU A 87 -8.73 -12.73 -21.72
CA GLU A 87 -7.83 -13.77 -22.26
C GLU A 87 -7.87 -13.78 -23.79
N GLU A 88 -9.04 -13.77 -24.40
CA GLU A 88 -9.18 -13.79 -25.86
C GLU A 88 -8.51 -12.62 -26.55
N HIS A 89 -8.63 -11.43 -25.95
CA HIS A 89 -8.09 -10.19 -26.51
C HIS A 89 -6.70 -9.83 -25.99
N ASN A 90 -6.06 -10.71 -25.19
CA ASN A 90 -4.77 -10.47 -24.54
C ASN A 90 -4.72 -9.14 -23.79
N ILE A 91 -5.74 -8.87 -22.98
CA ILE A 91 -5.85 -7.65 -22.21
C ILE A 91 -5.29 -7.89 -20.80
N ASP A 92 -4.19 -7.24 -20.46
CA ASP A 92 -3.58 -7.24 -19.13
C ASP A 92 -4.29 -6.21 -18.24
N ALA A 93 -5.45 -6.59 -17.71
CA ALA A 93 -6.24 -5.75 -16.84
C ALA A 93 -5.75 -5.79 -15.39
N ILE A 94 -5.83 -4.65 -14.69
CA ILE A 94 -5.53 -4.52 -13.26
C ILE A 94 -6.70 -3.92 -12.50
N GLY A 95 -6.81 -4.31 -11.22
CA GLY A 95 -7.85 -3.83 -10.33
C GLY A 95 -9.24 -4.39 -10.65
N ARG A 96 -10.26 -3.72 -10.12
CA ARG A 96 -11.65 -4.10 -10.35
C ARG A 96 -12.20 -3.29 -11.52
N PRO A 97 -12.89 -3.93 -12.49
CA PRO A 97 -13.53 -3.21 -13.58
C PRO A 97 -14.76 -2.42 -13.09
N GLU A 98 -15.01 -1.28 -13.72
CA GLU A 98 -16.28 -0.58 -13.62
C GLU A 98 -17.23 -1.15 -14.67
N ILE A 99 -18.35 -1.73 -14.22
CA ILE A 99 -19.33 -2.38 -15.10
C ILE A 99 -20.59 -1.53 -15.18
N SER A 100 -21.03 -1.24 -16.40
CA SER A 100 -22.26 -0.53 -16.70
C SER A 100 -23.11 -1.35 -17.64
N ILE A 101 -24.34 -1.66 -17.22
CA ILE A 101 -25.33 -2.33 -18.07
C ILE A 101 -26.05 -1.24 -18.87
N THR A 102 -25.93 -1.30 -20.18
CA THR A 102 -26.56 -0.30 -21.07
C THR A 102 -27.93 -0.72 -21.59
N LYS A 103 -28.18 -2.04 -21.65
CA LYS A 103 -29.48 -2.59 -22.00
C LYS A 103 -29.69 -3.97 -21.41
N ILE A 104 -30.84 -4.18 -20.78
CA ILE A 104 -31.26 -5.46 -20.22
C ILE A 104 -32.74 -5.65 -20.41
N GLY A 105 -33.20 -6.87 -20.72
CA GLY A 105 -34.59 -7.18 -20.90
C GLY A 105 -34.85 -8.66 -21.11
N VAL A 106 -36.08 -9.10 -20.83
CA VAL A 106 -36.49 -10.50 -21.02
C VAL A 106 -36.35 -10.89 -22.48
N GLY A 107 -35.68 -12.00 -22.77
CA GLY A 107 -35.48 -12.51 -24.13
C GLY A 107 -34.61 -11.63 -25.04
N SER A 108 -33.95 -10.62 -24.48
CA SER A 108 -33.05 -9.74 -25.22
C SER A 108 -31.60 -10.00 -24.80
N PRO A 109 -30.61 -9.76 -25.69
CA PRO A 109 -29.22 -9.77 -25.31
C PRO A 109 -28.96 -8.70 -24.24
N LEU A 110 -28.03 -8.98 -23.30
CA LEU A 110 -27.48 -8.01 -22.39
C LEU A 110 -26.44 -7.15 -23.11
N GLU A 111 -26.62 -5.83 -23.12
CA GLU A 111 -25.57 -4.91 -23.60
C GLU A 111 -24.83 -4.30 -22.41
N PHE A 112 -23.50 -4.29 -22.49
CA PHE A 112 -22.66 -3.84 -21.40
C PHE A 112 -21.51 -2.96 -21.88
N LYS A 113 -21.02 -2.15 -20.96
CA LYS A 113 -19.75 -1.45 -21.03
C LYS A 113 -18.94 -1.80 -19.79
N ILE A 114 -17.70 -2.18 -19.99
CA ILE A 114 -16.75 -2.45 -18.92
C ILE A 114 -15.58 -1.51 -19.11
N LYS A 115 -15.28 -0.68 -18.11
CA LYS A 115 -14.08 0.13 -18.07
C LYS A 115 -13.09 -0.55 -17.15
N THR A 116 -11.89 -0.81 -17.66
CA THR A 116 -10.82 -1.48 -16.93
C THR A 116 -9.50 -0.74 -17.09
N ALA A 117 -8.70 -0.73 -16.05
CA ALA A 117 -7.32 -0.24 -16.12
C ALA A 117 -6.40 -1.34 -16.63
N LEU A 118 -5.39 -0.97 -17.41
CA LEU A 118 -4.39 -1.86 -17.97
C LEU A 118 -3.08 -1.77 -17.20
N MET A 119 -2.30 -2.85 -17.21
CA MET A 119 -0.92 -2.80 -16.73
C MET A 119 -0.17 -1.63 -17.37
N PRO A 120 0.64 -0.90 -16.61
CA PRO A 120 1.42 0.21 -17.14
C PRO A 120 2.38 -0.28 -18.24
N ASP A 121 2.47 0.49 -19.34
CA ASP A 121 3.53 0.30 -20.32
C ASP A 121 4.78 1.00 -19.83
N VAL A 122 5.87 0.24 -19.70
CA VAL A 122 7.11 0.73 -19.07
C VAL A 122 8.26 0.60 -20.07
N LYS A 123 8.83 1.74 -20.42
CA LYS A 123 10.10 1.80 -21.17
C LYS A 123 11.15 2.37 -20.23
N LEU A 124 11.88 1.46 -19.56
CA LEU A 124 12.93 1.83 -18.65
C LEU A 124 14.07 2.56 -19.37
N ALA A 125 14.61 3.57 -18.69
CA ALA A 125 15.91 4.14 -19.03
C ALA A 125 17.03 3.09 -18.81
N ASP A 126 18.24 3.38 -19.27
CA ASP A 126 19.43 2.55 -18.97
C ASP A 126 19.79 2.69 -17.47
N TYR A 127 19.03 2.01 -16.62
CA TYR A 127 19.17 2.07 -15.17
C TYR A 127 20.54 1.57 -14.68
N LYS A 128 21.20 0.69 -15.43
CA LYS A 128 22.57 0.23 -15.08
C LYS A 128 23.58 1.36 -15.22
N LYS A 129 23.51 2.10 -16.33
CA LYS A 129 24.37 3.26 -16.57
C LYS A 129 24.10 4.41 -15.60
N ILE A 130 22.81 4.61 -15.25
CA ILE A 130 22.42 5.62 -14.24
C ILE A 130 23.00 5.24 -12.88
N ALA A 131 22.84 4.00 -12.43
CA ALA A 131 23.36 3.52 -11.17
C ALA A 131 24.89 3.61 -11.09
N GLU A 132 25.60 3.21 -12.16
CA GLU A 132 27.05 3.33 -12.27
C GLU A 132 27.51 4.79 -12.21
N SER A 133 26.83 5.70 -12.90
CA SER A 133 27.16 7.13 -12.88
C SER A 133 27.03 7.74 -11.48
N GLU A 134 26.00 7.34 -10.72
CA GLU A 134 25.80 7.77 -9.35
C GLU A 134 26.87 7.23 -8.40
N LYS A 135 27.27 5.98 -8.60
CA LYS A 135 28.39 5.38 -7.86
C LYS A 135 29.68 6.17 -8.08
N ILE A 136 30.04 6.44 -9.35
CA ILE A 136 31.27 7.18 -9.70
C ILE A 136 31.25 8.62 -9.16
N LEU A 137 30.10 9.30 -9.18
CA LEU A 137 29.96 10.65 -8.65
C LEU A 137 30.22 10.69 -7.13
N LYS A 138 29.74 9.68 -6.39
CA LYS A 138 29.95 9.59 -4.93
C LYS A 138 31.34 9.09 -4.55
N ASP A 139 31.92 8.16 -5.28
CA ASP A 139 33.31 7.72 -5.04
C ASP A 139 34.29 8.88 -5.23
N LYS A 140 33.97 9.87 -6.07
CA LYS A 140 34.71 11.11 -6.21
C LYS A 140 34.45 12.14 -5.10
N ALA A 141 33.22 12.14 -4.54
CA ALA A 141 32.80 13.08 -3.48
C ALA A 141 33.09 12.59 -2.07
N SER A 142 33.12 11.28 -1.87
CA SER A 142 33.33 10.62 -0.57
C SER A 142 34.44 9.58 -0.70
N ALA A 143 35.68 10.00 -0.49
CA ALA A 143 36.69 9.05 -0.05
C ALA A 143 36.26 8.58 1.35
N THR A 144 35.58 7.42 1.39
CA THR A 144 35.45 6.49 2.53
C THR A 144 35.57 7.12 3.94
N THR A 145 34.49 7.69 4.46
CA THR A 145 34.46 7.95 5.89
C THR A 145 33.10 7.55 6.46
N VAL A 146 33.13 6.70 7.49
CA VAL A 146 32.03 6.57 8.45
C VAL A 146 31.58 8.00 8.78
N PRO A 147 30.28 8.35 8.69
CA PRO A 147 29.82 9.71 8.95
C PRO A 147 30.37 10.20 10.28
N GLU A 148 31.09 11.31 10.26
CA GLU A 148 31.67 11.87 11.48
C GLU A 148 30.53 12.28 12.41
N VAL A 149 30.58 11.77 13.65
CA VAL A 149 29.63 12.11 14.70
C VAL A 149 30.31 13.10 15.62
N SER A 150 29.80 14.32 15.65
CA SER A 150 30.31 15.37 16.53
C SER A 150 29.93 15.12 17.98
N GLU A 151 30.75 15.58 18.91
CA GLU A 151 30.46 15.51 20.36
C GLU A 151 29.12 16.22 20.67
N LYS A 152 28.81 17.30 19.97
CA LYS A 152 27.53 18.01 20.12
C LYS A 152 26.34 17.11 19.85
N GLU A 153 26.38 16.31 18.79
CA GLU A 153 25.27 15.39 18.45
C GLU A 153 25.09 14.31 19.53
N VAL A 154 26.21 13.83 20.10
CA VAL A 154 26.17 12.88 21.22
C VAL A 154 25.57 13.55 22.46
N ASP A 155 26.01 14.76 22.81
CA ASP A 155 25.50 15.52 23.96
C ASP A 155 24.02 15.90 23.80
N ASP A 156 23.56 16.25 22.57
CA ASP A 156 22.16 16.54 22.29
C ASP A 156 21.27 15.28 22.53
N VAL A 157 21.72 14.09 22.13
CA VAL A 157 21.01 12.83 22.41
C VAL A 157 21.02 12.51 23.90
N VAL A 158 22.19 12.67 24.58
CA VAL A 158 22.30 12.50 26.05
C VAL A 158 21.31 13.42 26.76
N LEU A 159 21.22 14.69 26.36
CA LEU A 159 20.29 15.65 26.92
C LEU A 159 18.83 15.21 26.74
N THR A 160 18.48 14.71 25.55
CA THR A 160 17.15 14.19 25.25
C THR A 160 16.81 12.99 26.12
N VAL A 161 17.73 12.05 26.29
CA VAL A 161 17.55 10.88 27.18
C VAL A 161 17.36 11.31 28.63
N ARG A 162 18.14 12.29 29.12
CA ARG A 162 17.98 12.84 30.48
C ARG A 162 16.63 13.52 30.67
N ARG A 163 16.15 14.29 29.69
CA ARG A 163 14.81 14.93 29.71
C ARG A 163 13.69 13.89 29.75
N ASN A 164 13.75 12.86 28.90
CA ASN A 164 12.76 11.78 28.87
C ASN A 164 12.71 11.04 30.22
N MET A 165 13.87 10.73 30.81
CA MET A 165 13.94 10.09 32.12
C MET A 165 13.39 10.99 33.22
N ALA A 166 13.69 12.29 33.21
CA ALA A 166 13.12 13.24 34.16
C ALA A 166 11.59 13.29 34.10
N HIS A 167 11.03 13.28 32.89
CA HIS A 167 9.58 13.18 32.69
C HIS A 167 9.01 11.87 33.23
N GLN A 168 9.63 10.73 32.96
CA GLN A 168 9.18 9.43 33.49
C GLN A 168 9.22 9.40 35.03
N LEU A 169 10.27 9.93 35.63
CA LEU A 169 10.38 10.01 37.09
C LEU A 169 9.32 10.94 37.71
N ALA A 170 9.03 12.09 37.08
CA ALA A 170 8.00 12.99 37.50
C ALA A 170 6.61 12.35 37.44
N HIS A 171 6.30 11.61 36.37
CA HIS A 171 5.06 10.83 36.21
C HIS A 171 4.93 9.76 37.31
N ALA A 172 6.00 8.99 37.53
CA ALA A 172 6.01 7.96 38.57
C ALA A 172 5.77 8.52 39.98
N ALA A 173 6.25 9.76 40.26
CA ALA A 173 6.10 10.42 41.54
C ALA A 173 4.70 11.00 41.76
N THR A 174 4.00 11.43 40.72
CA THR A 174 2.69 12.10 40.82
C THR A 174 1.52 11.17 40.68
N GLY A 175 1.67 9.98 40.14
CA GLY A 175 0.58 9.01 39.95
C GLY A 175 -0.50 9.46 38.97
N LEU A 176 -0.30 10.56 38.25
CA LEU A 176 -1.25 11.13 37.28
C LEU A 176 -1.02 10.50 35.91
N GLY A 177 -2.11 10.22 35.18
CA GLY A 177 -2.03 9.61 33.82
C GLY A 177 -1.44 10.58 32.79
N GLU A 178 -0.99 10.03 31.66
CA GLU A 178 -0.24 10.71 30.60
C GLU A 178 -0.87 11.98 30.00
N HIS A 179 -2.13 12.30 30.29
CA HIS A 179 -2.90 13.36 29.62
C HIS A 179 -3.11 14.63 30.43
N GLU A 180 -2.65 14.73 31.69
CA GLU A 180 -2.97 15.86 32.57
C GLU A 180 -1.79 16.79 32.91
N HIS A 181 -0.66 16.70 32.22
CA HIS A 181 0.47 17.55 32.57
C HIS A 181 0.65 18.71 31.59
N ASN A 182 0.65 19.90 32.17
CA ASN A 182 1.28 21.08 31.61
C ASN A 182 2.76 20.72 31.38
N HIS A 183 3.21 20.60 30.12
CA HIS A 183 4.61 20.37 29.76
C HIS A 183 5.45 21.59 30.16
N ALA A 184 5.59 21.82 31.45
CA ALA A 184 6.56 22.77 31.97
C ALA A 184 7.95 22.24 31.55
N GLU A 185 8.65 22.98 30.70
CA GLU A 185 10.02 22.64 30.29
C GLU A 185 10.85 22.42 31.56
N ILE A 186 11.23 21.16 31.79
CA ILE A 186 12.20 20.83 32.83
C ILE A 186 13.50 21.51 32.43
N LYS A 187 13.97 22.44 33.27
CA LYS A 187 15.20 23.17 33.00
C LYS A 187 16.37 22.20 33.00
N ASP A 188 17.36 22.46 32.17
CA ASP A 188 18.53 21.60 32.06
C ASP A 188 19.28 21.43 33.39
N GLU A 189 19.15 22.40 34.30
CA GLU A 189 19.72 22.39 35.66
C GLU A 189 19.04 21.37 36.59
N ASP A 190 17.75 21.05 36.33
CA ASP A 190 16.95 20.12 37.12
C ASP A 190 16.97 18.68 36.59
N LEU A 191 17.73 18.43 35.54
CA LEU A 191 17.83 17.10 34.93
C LEU A 191 18.65 16.15 35.80
N PRO A 192 18.29 14.84 35.87
CA PRO A 192 19.07 13.84 36.59
C PRO A 192 20.55 13.87 36.18
N PRO A 193 21.47 13.80 37.12
CA PRO A 193 22.91 13.74 36.79
C PRO A 193 23.23 12.48 35.98
N LEU A 194 24.14 12.62 35.04
CA LEU A 194 24.62 11.49 34.24
C LEU A 194 25.67 10.69 35.04
N ASP A 195 25.20 9.86 35.95
CA ASP A 195 26.02 9.04 36.83
C ASP A 195 25.71 7.54 36.71
N GLU A 196 26.38 6.68 37.45
CA GLU A 196 26.17 5.23 37.43
C GLU A 196 24.72 4.85 37.82
N ASN A 197 24.06 5.60 38.70
CA ASN A 197 22.69 5.31 39.08
C ASN A 197 21.72 5.59 37.93
N PHE A 198 21.95 6.68 37.22
CA PHE A 198 21.19 7.02 36.01
C PHE A 198 21.37 5.94 34.90
N LEU A 199 22.62 5.47 34.70
CA LEU A 199 22.91 4.44 33.72
C LEU A 199 22.23 3.11 34.03
N LYS A 200 22.20 2.70 35.32
CA LYS A 200 21.49 1.49 35.76
C LYS A 200 19.95 1.52 35.46
N MET A 201 19.37 2.69 35.39
CA MET A 201 17.94 2.82 34.98
C MET A 201 17.74 2.69 33.47
N LEU A 202 18.77 2.96 32.66
CA LEU A 202 18.73 2.86 31.21
C LEU A 202 19.09 1.47 30.66
N GLY A 203 19.87 0.67 31.44
CA GLY A 203 20.30 -0.66 31.04
C GLY A 203 21.75 -0.97 31.45
N ASP A 204 22.31 -2.00 30.85
CA ASP A 204 23.68 -2.46 31.16
C ASP A 204 24.71 -1.64 30.39
N PHE A 205 25.19 -0.57 31.03
CA PHE A 205 26.34 0.23 30.58
C PHE A 205 27.42 0.18 31.62
N LYS A 206 28.67 0.08 31.17
CA LYS A 206 29.84 -0.02 32.09
C LYS A 206 30.08 1.31 32.80
N ASP A 207 30.07 2.39 32.07
CA ASP A 207 30.30 3.76 32.51
C ASP A 207 29.67 4.77 31.50
N VAL A 208 29.83 6.06 31.80
CA VAL A 208 29.34 7.16 30.96
C VAL A 208 30.01 7.15 29.57
N ASP A 209 31.25 6.75 29.47
CA ASP A 209 31.96 6.71 28.19
C ASP A 209 31.44 5.57 27.32
N ASP A 210 31.16 4.40 27.87
CA ASP A 210 30.52 3.28 27.17
C ASP A 210 29.14 3.68 26.65
N PHE A 211 28.35 4.36 27.47
CA PHE A 211 27.04 4.91 27.08
C PHE A 211 27.17 5.90 25.90
N LYS A 212 28.05 6.91 26.03
CA LYS A 212 28.30 7.87 24.94
C LYS A 212 28.83 7.20 23.66
N ASN A 213 29.68 6.17 23.81
CA ASN A 213 30.17 5.41 22.66
C ASN A 213 29.06 4.63 21.94
N LYS A 214 28.14 4.02 22.68
CA LYS A 214 26.96 3.37 22.06
C LYS A 214 26.06 4.36 21.35
N ILE A 215 25.82 5.54 21.94
CA ILE A 215 25.09 6.63 21.26
C ILE A 215 25.80 7.03 19.97
N ARG A 216 27.13 7.23 20.01
CA ARG A 216 27.93 7.59 18.82
C ARG A 216 27.80 6.54 17.72
N GLN A 217 27.86 5.26 18.07
CA GLN A 217 27.67 4.16 17.12
C GLN A 217 26.27 4.17 16.52
N ASN A 218 25.24 4.41 17.33
CA ASN A 218 23.86 4.48 16.85
C ASN A 218 23.65 5.66 15.89
N ILE A 219 24.16 6.86 16.23
CA ILE A 219 24.10 8.03 15.35
C ILE A 219 24.84 7.76 14.04
N ALA A 220 26.04 7.14 14.10
CA ALA A 220 26.80 6.78 12.90
C ALA A 220 26.03 5.79 12.01
N ALA A 221 25.41 4.77 12.60
CA ALA A 221 24.60 3.79 11.88
C ALA A 221 23.35 4.45 11.25
N GLU A 222 22.68 5.34 11.98
CA GLU A 222 21.52 6.10 11.47
C GLU A 222 21.92 7.02 10.31
N LYS A 223 23.03 7.75 10.44
CA LYS A 223 23.54 8.58 9.34
C LYS A 223 23.85 7.77 8.09
N LEU A 224 24.51 6.60 8.28
CA LEU A 224 24.82 5.70 7.16
C LEU A 224 23.56 5.19 6.47
N LEU A 225 22.53 4.82 7.24
CA LEU A 225 21.24 4.39 6.70
C LEU A 225 20.55 5.52 5.94
N LYS A 226 20.50 6.72 6.52
CA LYS A 226 19.93 7.91 5.85
C LYS A 226 20.64 8.25 4.54
N GLU A 227 21.97 8.15 4.51
CA GLU A 227 22.73 8.37 3.27
C GLU A 227 22.44 7.28 2.21
N LYS A 228 22.33 6.02 2.65
CA LYS A 228 21.96 4.92 1.77
C LYS A 228 20.56 5.14 1.17
N ASP A 229 19.59 5.49 1.99
CA ASP A 229 18.21 5.75 1.54
C ASP A 229 18.14 6.96 0.60
N LYS A 230 18.86 8.03 0.92
CA LYS A 230 18.97 9.20 0.05
C LYS A 230 19.55 8.84 -1.32
N ARG A 231 20.61 8.06 -1.35
CA ARG A 231 21.23 7.59 -2.59
C ARG A 231 20.25 6.74 -3.43
N ARG A 232 19.55 5.81 -2.79
CA ARG A 232 18.54 5.00 -3.45
C ARG A 232 17.43 5.84 -4.06
N ALA A 233 16.97 6.86 -3.32
CA ALA A 233 15.98 7.82 -3.80
C ALA A 233 16.49 8.63 -5.01
N GLU A 234 17.75 9.08 -4.99
CA GLU A 234 18.38 9.81 -6.11
C GLU A 234 18.50 8.93 -7.36
N ILE A 235 18.92 7.67 -7.21
CA ILE A 235 18.99 6.70 -8.32
C ILE A 235 17.59 6.51 -8.94
N LEU A 236 16.59 6.22 -8.11
CA LEU A 236 15.21 6.04 -8.59
C LEU A 236 14.66 7.28 -9.27
N GLU A 237 14.92 8.47 -8.71
CA GLU A 237 14.44 9.72 -9.28
C GLU A 237 14.99 9.96 -10.70
N LYS A 238 16.26 9.64 -10.95
CA LYS A 238 16.86 9.70 -12.28
C LYS A 238 16.28 8.66 -13.21
N ILE A 239 16.10 7.42 -12.74
CA ILE A 239 15.46 6.38 -13.54
C ILE A 239 14.02 6.78 -13.90
N ILE A 240 13.24 7.31 -12.96
CA ILE A 240 11.87 7.82 -13.20
C ILE A 240 11.87 8.91 -14.26
N LYS A 241 12.78 9.88 -14.14
CA LYS A 241 12.87 11.03 -15.05
C LYS A 241 13.16 10.63 -16.48
N ASP A 242 14.05 9.66 -16.66
CA ASP A 242 14.54 9.25 -17.97
C ASP A 242 13.74 8.08 -18.57
N SER A 243 12.82 7.48 -17.80
CA SER A 243 11.92 6.42 -18.24
C SER A 243 10.58 6.98 -18.72
N LYS A 244 9.93 6.24 -19.62
CA LYS A 244 8.56 6.53 -20.05
C LYS A 244 7.63 5.53 -19.38
N ILE A 245 6.76 6.03 -18.51
CA ILE A 245 5.80 5.22 -17.74
C ILE A 245 4.44 5.91 -17.85
N GLU A 246 3.50 5.24 -18.52
CA GLU A 246 2.11 5.65 -18.50
C GLU A 246 1.44 5.07 -17.26
N MET A 247 1.12 5.94 -16.30
CA MET A 247 0.61 5.54 -14.98
C MET A 247 -0.90 5.37 -15.01
N PRO A 248 -1.44 4.16 -14.76
CA PRO A 248 -2.87 3.99 -14.57
C PRO A 248 -3.36 4.69 -13.31
N LYS A 249 -4.50 5.35 -13.40
CA LYS A 249 -5.10 6.10 -12.30
C LYS A 249 -5.32 5.24 -11.05
N ILE A 250 -5.75 3.99 -11.23
CA ILE A 250 -5.99 3.03 -10.13
C ILE A 250 -4.74 2.76 -9.27
N ILE A 251 -3.54 2.81 -9.86
CA ILE A 251 -2.29 2.62 -9.10
C ILE A 251 -2.04 3.85 -8.23
N VAL A 252 -2.24 5.05 -8.78
CA VAL A 252 -2.08 6.31 -8.02
C VAL A 252 -3.10 6.37 -6.88
N GLU A 253 -4.35 6.01 -7.15
CA GLU A 253 -5.42 5.95 -6.14
C GLU A 253 -5.09 4.92 -5.05
N GLY A 254 -4.61 3.74 -5.41
CA GLY A 254 -4.19 2.72 -4.46
C GLY A 254 -3.01 3.16 -3.57
N GLU A 255 -2.02 3.88 -4.13
CA GLU A 255 -0.96 4.47 -3.33
C GLU A 255 -1.47 5.58 -2.42
N MET A 256 -2.41 6.38 -2.88
CA MET A 256 -3.07 7.42 -2.09
C MET A 256 -3.80 6.84 -0.89
N GLU A 257 -4.55 5.74 -1.08
CA GLU A 257 -5.25 5.06 0.01
C GLU A 257 -4.27 4.51 1.06
N LYS A 258 -3.14 3.92 0.63
CA LYS A 258 -2.09 3.46 1.54
C LYS A 258 -1.50 4.61 2.35
N MET A 259 -1.19 5.74 1.69
CA MET A 259 -0.68 6.94 2.36
C MET A 259 -1.67 7.48 3.38
N LEU A 260 -2.96 7.50 3.03
CA LEU A 260 -4.01 7.97 3.93
C LEU A 260 -4.19 7.05 5.13
N ALA A 261 -4.17 5.73 4.93
CA ALA A 261 -4.24 4.75 6.00
C ALA A 261 -3.06 4.90 6.97
N GLN A 262 -1.84 4.97 6.43
CA GLN A 262 -0.63 5.20 7.24
C GLN A 262 -0.73 6.49 8.06
N PHE A 263 -1.17 7.57 7.43
CA PHE A 263 -1.31 8.86 8.11
C PHE A 263 -2.34 8.83 9.26
N LYS A 264 -3.47 8.13 9.04
CA LYS A 264 -4.48 7.93 10.10
C LYS A 264 -3.90 7.13 11.27
N ASP A 265 -3.13 6.09 10.98
CA ASP A 265 -2.47 5.27 12.00
C ASP A 265 -1.40 6.08 12.77
N ASP A 266 -0.60 6.88 12.08
CA ASP A 266 0.41 7.75 12.71
C ASP A 266 -0.23 8.78 13.64
N LEU A 267 -1.35 9.39 13.25
CA LEU A 267 -2.12 10.30 14.10
C LEU A 267 -2.68 9.58 15.32
N ALA A 268 -3.26 8.40 15.14
CA ALA A 268 -3.82 7.61 16.23
C ALA A 268 -2.76 7.20 17.26
N GLN A 269 -1.56 6.80 16.81
CA GLN A 269 -0.43 6.49 17.69
C GLN A 269 0.03 7.70 18.52
N ASN A 270 -0.11 8.91 17.96
CA ASN A 270 0.18 10.17 18.68
C ASN A 270 -1.02 10.71 19.46
N GLY A 271 -2.11 9.94 19.60
CA GLY A 271 -3.31 10.35 20.35
C GLY A 271 -4.12 11.46 19.69
N VAL A 272 -3.92 11.72 18.39
CA VAL A 272 -4.62 12.77 17.65
C VAL A 272 -5.73 12.17 16.80
N GLY A 273 -6.96 12.68 16.96
CA GLY A 273 -8.08 12.28 16.10
C GLY A 273 -7.92 12.84 14.67
N TYR A 274 -8.17 12.00 13.67
CA TYR A 274 -8.04 12.40 12.26
C TYR A 274 -8.92 13.60 11.89
N ASP A 275 -10.18 13.60 12.32
CA ASP A 275 -11.11 14.70 12.04
C ASP A 275 -10.72 16.00 12.74
N ASP A 276 -10.15 15.91 13.94
CA ASP A 276 -9.70 17.07 14.70
C ASP A 276 -8.41 17.64 14.10
N TYR A 277 -7.53 16.79 13.60
CA TYR A 277 -6.38 17.22 12.80
C TYR A 277 -6.82 17.99 11.56
N LEU A 278 -7.76 17.45 10.76
CA LEU A 278 -8.28 18.14 9.57
C LEU A 278 -8.90 19.51 9.90
N LYS A 279 -9.68 19.60 10.97
CA LYS A 279 -10.23 20.89 11.46
C LYS A 279 -9.12 21.87 11.84
N HIS A 280 -8.07 21.39 12.52
CA HIS A 280 -6.94 22.23 12.94
C HIS A 280 -6.19 22.82 11.74
N ILE A 281 -5.89 22.02 10.74
CA ILE A 281 -5.22 22.49 9.52
C ILE A 281 -6.15 23.16 8.50
N LYS A 282 -7.46 23.17 8.76
CA LYS A 282 -8.51 23.74 7.90
C LYS A 282 -8.50 23.17 6.47
N LYS A 283 -8.31 21.87 6.34
CA LYS A 283 -8.32 21.14 5.06
C LYS A 283 -9.34 20.01 5.12
N THR A 284 -9.78 19.59 3.93
CA THR A 284 -10.57 18.38 3.72
C THR A 284 -9.67 17.20 3.34
N GLU A 285 -10.18 15.97 3.42
CA GLU A 285 -9.47 14.80 2.92
C GLU A 285 -9.14 14.94 1.42
N ASP A 286 -10.05 15.53 0.63
CA ASP A 286 -9.83 15.78 -0.80
C ASP A 286 -8.71 16.78 -1.06
N ASP A 287 -8.54 17.78 -0.21
CA ASP A 287 -7.42 18.73 -0.31
C ASP A 287 -6.09 18.01 -0.03
N LEU A 288 -6.03 17.13 0.97
CA LEU A 288 -4.85 16.32 1.24
C LEU A 288 -4.53 15.37 0.08
N LYS A 289 -5.55 14.71 -0.47
CA LYS A 289 -5.39 13.83 -1.63
C LYS A 289 -4.81 14.57 -2.83
N LYS A 290 -5.29 15.79 -3.12
CA LYS A 290 -4.75 16.61 -4.21
C LYS A 290 -3.28 16.97 -3.98
N GLU A 291 -2.91 17.35 -2.75
CA GLU A 291 -1.53 17.68 -2.40
C GLU A 291 -0.60 16.46 -2.49
N TRP A 292 -1.10 15.29 -2.13
CA TRP A 292 -0.31 14.05 -2.12
C TRP A 292 -0.25 13.34 -3.48
N GLN A 293 -1.11 13.70 -4.43
CA GLN A 293 -1.15 13.06 -5.74
C GLN A 293 0.22 12.95 -6.42
N PRO A 294 1.09 14.01 -6.46
CA PRO A 294 2.42 13.87 -7.06
C PRO A 294 3.32 12.89 -6.31
N ILE A 295 3.16 12.79 -4.98
CA ILE A 295 3.93 11.86 -4.15
C ILE A 295 3.46 10.42 -4.41
N ALA A 296 2.14 10.20 -4.46
CA ALA A 296 1.54 8.90 -4.77
C ALA A 296 1.96 8.42 -6.16
N GLU A 297 1.95 9.31 -7.15
CA GLU A 297 2.42 9.01 -8.51
C GLU A 297 3.91 8.63 -8.52
N LYS A 298 4.76 9.37 -7.81
CA LYS A 298 6.19 9.05 -7.68
C LYS A 298 6.41 7.70 -7.01
N ARG A 299 5.66 7.38 -5.93
CA ARG A 299 5.71 6.08 -5.25
C ARG A 299 5.29 4.94 -6.17
N GLY A 300 4.17 5.10 -6.87
CA GLY A 300 3.71 4.12 -7.86
C GLY A 300 4.73 3.87 -8.96
N LYS A 301 5.31 4.94 -9.54
CA LYS A 301 6.38 4.83 -10.54
C LYS A 301 7.60 4.10 -10.00
N SER A 302 8.01 4.41 -8.77
CA SER A 302 9.13 3.74 -8.11
C SER A 302 8.89 2.24 -8.00
N GLN A 303 7.72 1.83 -7.52
CA GLN A 303 7.39 0.41 -7.36
C GLN A 303 7.32 -0.32 -8.71
N ILE A 304 6.75 0.32 -9.74
CA ILE A 304 6.71 -0.26 -11.10
C ILE A 304 8.12 -0.46 -11.66
N ILE A 305 9.01 0.53 -11.50
CA ILE A 305 10.41 0.42 -11.92
C ILE A 305 11.11 -0.74 -11.21
N LEU A 306 10.99 -0.81 -9.89
CA LEU A 306 11.61 -1.88 -9.11
C LEU A 306 11.10 -3.26 -9.55
N ASN A 307 9.80 -3.42 -9.72
CA ASN A 307 9.19 -4.65 -10.21
C ASN A 307 9.67 -5.02 -11.63
N THR A 308 9.80 -4.02 -12.50
CA THR A 308 10.27 -4.25 -13.88
C THR A 308 11.73 -4.67 -13.91
N ILE A 309 12.59 -4.00 -13.13
CA ILE A 309 14.01 -4.38 -13.00
C ILE A 309 14.14 -5.78 -12.38
N ALA A 310 13.36 -6.08 -11.34
CA ALA A 310 13.34 -7.41 -10.72
C ALA A 310 13.01 -8.49 -11.73
N LYS A 311 11.98 -8.28 -12.56
CA LYS A 311 11.58 -9.20 -13.64
C LYS A 311 12.66 -9.34 -14.71
N GLU A 312 13.23 -8.23 -15.20
CA GLU A 312 14.29 -8.26 -16.25
C GLU A 312 15.58 -8.93 -15.77
N GLN A 313 15.93 -8.77 -14.50
CA GLN A 313 17.15 -9.33 -13.92
C GLN A 313 16.92 -10.68 -13.21
N ASN A 314 15.70 -11.21 -13.23
CA ASN A 314 15.29 -12.45 -12.53
C ASN A 314 15.63 -12.39 -11.02
N ILE A 315 15.40 -11.25 -10.40
CA ILE A 315 15.60 -11.02 -8.96
C ILE A 315 14.29 -11.33 -8.23
N ALA A 316 14.34 -12.24 -7.27
CA ALA A 316 13.22 -12.57 -6.40
C ALA A 316 13.73 -12.89 -4.99
N ALA A 317 12.90 -12.58 -3.99
CA ALA A 317 13.20 -12.94 -2.60
C ALA A 317 13.20 -14.47 -2.41
N GLY A 318 14.11 -14.97 -1.58
CA GLY A 318 14.18 -16.38 -1.21
C GLY A 318 12.99 -16.81 -0.36
N GLU A 319 12.39 -17.98 -0.64
CA GLU A 319 11.21 -18.47 0.08
C GLU A 319 11.47 -18.65 1.59
N ASP A 320 12.67 -19.05 1.99
CA ASP A 320 13.04 -19.22 3.41
C ASP A 320 13.17 -17.88 4.13
N GLU A 321 13.71 -16.85 3.47
CA GLU A 321 13.79 -15.49 4.00
C GLU A 321 12.41 -14.87 4.16
N VAL A 322 11.55 -15.06 3.16
CA VAL A 322 10.14 -14.62 3.20
C VAL A 322 9.41 -15.25 4.38
N LYS A 323 9.52 -16.56 4.57
CA LYS A 323 8.89 -17.27 5.70
C LYS A 323 9.38 -16.76 7.04
N LYS A 324 10.68 -16.61 7.20
CA LYS A 324 11.30 -16.13 8.44
C LYS A 324 10.79 -14.74 8.81
N GLU A 325 10.77 -13.82 7.85
CA GLU A 325 10.33 -12.45 8.10
C GLU A 325 8.81 -12.37 8.33
N MET A 326 8.03 -13.18 7.63
CA MET A 326 6.59 -13.33 7.90
C MET A 326 6.32 -13.78 9.33
N GLU A 327 7.05 -14.81 9.82
CA GLU A 327 6.90 -15.31 11.19
C GLU A 327 7.25 -14.24 12.22
N ASN A 328 8.31 -13.47 11.96
CA ASN A 328 8.70 -12.33 12.78
C ASN A 328 7.57 -11.31 12.90
N ILE A 329 7.03 -10.83 11.78
CA ILE A 329 5.92 -9.86 11.76
C ILE A 329 4.67 -10.43 12.46
N LEU A 330 4.27 -11.65 12.14
CA LEU A 330 3.08 -12.28 12.71
C LEU A 330 3.21 -12.58 14.20
N SER A 331 4.42 -12.72 14.74
CA SER A 331 4.66 -12.86 16.17
C SER A 331 4.25 -11.62 16.97
N HIS A 332 4.43 -10.45 16.37
CA HIS A 332 4.10 -9.13 16.95
C HIS A 332 2.68 -8.66 16.58
N HIS A 333 2.17 -9.08 15.40
CA HIS A 333 0.88 -8.68 14.85
C HIS A 333 0.01 -9.91 14.55
N LYS A 334 -0.49 -10.58 15.59
CA LYS A 334 -1.21 -11.87 15.49
C LYS A 334 -2.48 -11.81 14.64
N GLU A 335 -3.14 -10.65 14.60
CA GLU A 335 -4.38 -10.43 13.84
C GLU A 335 -4.14 -10.04 12.37
N ALA A 336 -2.88 -9.90 11.94
CA ALA A 336 -2.57 -9.51 10.59
C ALA A 336 -2.89 -10.63 9.58
N ASP A 337 -3.45 -10.25 8.44
CA ASP A 337 -3.76 -11.17 7.35
C ASP A 337 -2.47 -11.77 6.76
N ARG A 338 -2.32 -13.09 6.85
CA ARG A 338 -1.11 -13.81 6.42
C ARG A 338 -0.78 -13.60 4.94
N PHE A 339 -1.78 -13.50 4.07
CA PHE A 339 -1.56 -13.30 2.65
C PHE A 339 -1.01 -11.89 2.39
N ARG A 340 -1.59 -10.88 3.02
CA ARG A 340 -1.10 -9.49 2.93
C ARG A 340 0.31 -9.34 3.49
N VAL A 341 0.60 -9.98 4.64
CA VAL A 341 1.95 -9.98 5.22
C VAL A 341 2.95 -10.62 4.26
N ARG A 342 2.60 -11.76 3.63
CA ARG A 342 3.45 -12.40 2.63
C ARG A 342 3.75 -11.47 1.45
N MET A 343 2.72 -10.88 0.85
CA MET A 343 2.87 -9.95 -0.28
C MET A 343 3.76 -8.75 0.07
N PHE A 344 3.59 -8.22 1.28
CA PHE A 344 4.42 -7.13 1.79
C PHE A 344 5.89 -7.56 1.92
N VAL A 345 6.16 -8.69 2.57
CA VAL A 345 7.52 -9.21 2.79
C VAL A 345 8.20 -9.55 1.47
N GLU A 346 7.53 -10.25 0.56
CA GLU A 346 8.06 -10.57 -0.77
C GLU A 346 8.45 -9.29 -1.53
N THR A 347 7.58 -8.29 -1.52
CA THR A 347 7.83 -7.00 -2.18
C THR A 347 9.01 -6.28 -1.54
N PHE A 348 9.05 -6.21 -0.22
CA PHE A 348 10.11 -5.53 0.54
C PHE A 348 11.48 -6.17 0.28
N LEU A 349 11.59 -7.48 0.43
CA LEU A 349 12.85 -8.21 0.22
C LEU A 349 13.31 -8.16 -1.24
N THR A 350 12.39 -8.28 -2.19
CA THR A 350 12.70 -8.15 -3.62
C THR A 350 13.22 -6.75 -3.95
N ASN A 351 12.58 -5.70 -3.42
CA ASN A 351 13.02 -4.31 -3.59
C ASN A 351 14.43 -4.11 -3.02
N GLU A 352 14.73 -4.66 -1.83
CA GLU A 352 16.06 -4.59 -1.23
C GLU A 352 17.12 -5.26 -2.12
N LEU A 353 16.81 -6.43 -2.70
CA LEU A 353 17.71 -7.12 -3.64
C LEU A 353 17.93 -6.32 -4.94
N VAL A 354 16.89 -5.64 -5.46
CA VAL A 354 17.03 -4.75 -6.62
C VAL A 354 17.92 -3.57 -6.29
N PHE A 355 17.76 -2.96 -5.12
CA PHE A 355 18.66 -1.89 -4.68
C PHE A 355 20.10 -2.38 -4.53
N GLN A 356 20.31 -3.54 -3.93
CA GLN A 356 21.66 -4.13 -3.85
C GLN A 356 22.27 -4.39 -5.22
N PHE A 357 21.44 -4.78 -6.21
CA PHE A 357 21.88 -4.92 -7.59
C PHE A 357 22.29 -3.58 -8.22
N LEU A 358 21.50 -2.50 -7.98
CA LEU A 358 21.81 -1.15 -8.48
C LEU A 358 23.00 -0.49 -7.77
N GLU A 359 23.33 -0.92 -6.55
CA GLU A 359 24.43 -0.38 -5.74
C GLU A 359 25.78 -1.09 -6.04
N LYS A 360 25.78 -2.24 -6.74
CA LYS A 360 26.99 -2.98 -7.17
C LYS A 360 27.70 -2.29 -8.33
#